data_965588a2ced2d316c3e3fb6a3357d809
#
_entry.id   965588a2ced2d316c3e3fb6a3357d809
#
_cell.length_a   1.000
_cell.length_b   1.000
_cell.length_c   1.000
_cell.angle_alpha   90.00
_cell.angle_beta   90.00
_cell.angle_gamma   90.00
#
_symmetry.space_group_name_H-M   'P 1'
#
loop_
_entity.id
_entity.type
_entity.pdbx_description
1 polymer ?
#
loop_
_entity_poly.entity_id
_entity_poly.type
_entity_poly.pdbx_seq_one_letter_code
_entity_poly.pdbx_strand_id
1 'polypeptide(L)'
;MGYTIGQVAEKLNLPSSTIRYYDKEGLLPFIERKSSGVRVFSESDLGMLGIIECLKNTGMPIKDIKQFSIWCAEGDATLQQRYDMFLERKQIVETQMAELEKSMKTIEHKCQYYKKALEAGTESIHKQAAARK
;
A
#
# COMPACT_ATOMS: atom_id res chain seq x y z
N MET A 1 -26.94 -5.60 5.53
CA MET A 1 -26.76 -6.65 4.51
C MET A 1 -25.31 -7.04 4.39
N GLY A 2 -25.06 -8.33 4.29
CA GLY A 2 -23.71 -8.84 4.18
C GLY A 2 -23.26 -9.03 2.73
N TYR A 3 -21.95 -9.00 2.55
CA TYR A 3 -21.29 -9.30 1.26
C TYR A 3 -20.56 -10.63 1.36
N THR A 4 -20.52 -11.36 0.27
CA THR A 4 -19.68 -12.56 0.16
C THR A 4 -18.24 -12.14 -0.11
N ILE A 5 -17.30 -13.05 0.11
CA ILE A 5 -15.89 -12.78 -0.18
C ILE A 5 -15.67 -12.45 -1.67
N GLY A 6 -16.43 -13.10 -2.57
CA GLY A 6 -16.35 -12.79 -3.99
C GLY A 6 -16.81 -11.39 -4.33
N GLN A 7 -17.88 -10.92 -3.69
CA GLN A 7 -18.39 -9.56 -3.88
C GLN A 7 -17.38 -8.52 -3.36
N VAL A 8 -16.76 -8.80 -2.21
CA VAL A 8 -15.75 -7.92 -1.62
C VAL A 8 -14.52 -7.85 -2.52
N ALA A 9 -14.06 -8.99 -3.02
CA ALA A 9 -12.92 -9.07 -3.92
C ALA A 9 -13.16 -8.21 -5.18
N GLU A 10 -14.35 -8.29 -5.73
CA GLU A 10 -14.73 -7.48 -6.90
C GLU A 10 -14.76 -6.00 -6.57
N LYS A 11 -15.42 -5.62 -5.46
CA LYS A 11 -15.54 -4.21 -5.06
C LYS A 11 -14.20 -3.55 -4.78
N LEU A 12 -13.27 -4.28 -4.16
CA LEU A 12 -11.95 -3.74 -3.77
C LEU A 12 -10.88 -4.03 -4.80
N ASN A 13 -11.22 -4.72 -5.87
CA ASN A 13 -10.26 -5.12 -6.90
C ASN A 13 -9.08 -5.90 -6.31
N LEU A 14 -9.40 -6.87 -5.46
CA LEU A 14 -8.43 -7.74 -4.81
C LEU A 14 -8.75 -9.19 -5.11
N PRO A 15 -7.74 -10.07 -5.22
CA PRO A 15 -8.01 -11.50 -5.29
C PRO A 15 -8.65 -11.99 -3.99
N SER A 16 -9.61 -12.92 -4.10
CA SER A 16 -10.20 -13.55 -2.93
C SER A 16 -9.15 -14.22 -2.04
N SER A 17 -8.09 -14.74 -2.64
CA SER A 17 -6.98 -15.36 -1.91
C SER A 17 -6.28 -14.37 -0.97
N THR A 18 -6.18 -13.11 -1.36
CA THR A 18 -5.60 -12.05 -0.53
C THR A 18 -6.46 -11.82 0.72
N ILE A 19 -7.78 -11.79 0.54
CA ILE A 19 -8.71 -11.58 1.64
C ILE A 19 -8.67 -12.77 2.61
N ARG A 20 -8.61 -14.00 2.07
CA ARG A 20 -8.48 -15.22 2.90
C ARG A 20 -7.17 -15.21 3.67
N TYR A 21 -6.08 -14.75 3.04
CA TYR A 21 -4.78 -14.61 3.68
C TYR A 21 -4.85 -13.66 4.88
N TYR A 22 -5.49 -12.51 4.70
CA TYR A 22 -5.66 -11.55 5.80
C TYR A 22 -6.44 -12.13 6.97
N ASP A 23 -7.52 -12.87 6.67
CA ASP A 23 -8.31 -13.54 7.69
C ASP A 23 -7.47 -14.58 8.42
N LYS A 24 -6.71 -15.39 7.68
CA LYS A 24 -5.83 -16.42 8.25
C LYS A 24 -4.76 -15.80 9.16
N GLU A 25 -4.21 -14.65 8.78
CA GLU A 25 -3.19 -13.96 9.56
C GLU A 25 -3.77 -13.18 10.75
N GLY A 26 -5.08 -13.20 10.93
CA GLY A 26 -5.72 -12.55 12.06
C GLY A 26 -5.94 -11.06 11.91
N LEU A 27 -5.92 -10.54 10.68
CA LEU A 27 -6.15 -9.11 10.42
C LEU A 27 -7.63 -8.74 10.42
N LEU A 28 -8.52 -9.75 10.39
CA LEU A 28 -9.96 -9.55 10.28
C LEU A 28 -10.69 -10.20 11.46
N PRO A 29 -10.37 -9.81 12.71
CA PRO A 29 -11.00 -10.43 13.89
C PRO A 29 -12.48 -10.09 14.04
N PHE A 30 -12.96 -9.11 13.28
CA PHE A 30 -14.32 -8.59 13.34
C PHE A 30 -15.25 -9.24 12.32
N ILE A 31 -14.74 -10.13 11.45
CA ILE A 31 -15.54 -10.76 10.39
C ILE A 31 -16.49 -11.80 10.98
N GLU A 32 -17.78 -11.69 10.63
CA GLU A 32 -18.79 -12.66 11.02
C GLU A 32 -18.78 -13.85 10.06
N ARG A 33 -19.22 -14.99 10.57
CA ARG A 33 -19.38 -16.20 9.78
C ARG A 33 -20.78 -16.76 10.01
N LYS A 34 -21.37 -17.29 8.94
CA LYS A 34 -22.62 -18.05 9.04
C LYS A 34 -22.35 -19.38 9.77
N SER A 35 -23.40 -20.05 10.21
CA SER A 35 -23.29 -21.36 10.84
C SER A 35 -22.57 -22.38 9.95
N SER A 36 -22.61 -22.19 8.63
CA SER A 36 -21.89 -22.99 7.63
C SER A 36 -20.39 -22.72 7.57
N GLY A 37 -19.91 -21.69 8.29
CA GLY A 37 -18.51 -21.25 8.24
C GLY A 37 -18.20 -20.23 7.15
N VAL A 38 -19.19 -19.88 6.34
CA VAL A 38 -19.01 -18.90 5.25
C VAL A 38 -18.89 -17.47 5.84
N ARG A 39 -17.92 -16.73 5.36
CA ARG A 39 -17.66 -15.34 5.79
C ARG A 39 -18.74 -14.39 5.31
N VAL A 40 -19.12 -13.45 6.17
CA VAL A 40 -20.08 -12.39 5.86
C VAL A 40 -19.42 -11.05 6.18
N PHE A 41 -19.33 -10.17 5.18
CA PHE A 41 -18.66 -8.88 5.30
C PHE A 41 -19.69 -7.74 5.35
N SER A 42 -19.48 -6.78 6.25
CA SER A 42 -20.28 -5.56 6.35
C SER A 42 -19.63 -4.42 5.58
N GLU A 43 -20.33 -3.29 5.46
CA GLU A 43 -19.75 -2.07 4.87
C GLU A 43 -18.54 -1.60 5.66
N SER A 44 -18.59 -1.67 7.00
CA SER A 44 -17.44 -1.27 7.82
C SER A 44 -16.26 -2.20 7.62
N ASP A 45 -16.52 -3.47 7.33
CA ASP A 45 -15.45 -4.43 7.02
C ASP A 45 -14.75 -4.07 5.71
N LEU A 46 -15.50 -3.62 4.71
CA LEU A 46 -14.92 -3.15 3.45
C LEU A 46 -14.02 -1.94 3.69
N GLY A 47 -14.47 -1.00 4.53
CA GLY A 47 -13.66 0.16 4.90
C GLY A 47 -12.36 -0.25 5.59
N MET A 48 -12.44 -1.20 6.51
CA MET A 48 -11.26 -1.72 7.21
C MET A 48 -10.28 -2.41 6.26
N LEU A 49 -10.81 -3.20 5.32
CA LEU A 49 -9.96 -3.85 4.31
C LEU A 49 -9.23 -2.82 3.45
N GLY A 50 -9.89 -1.71 3.11
CA GLY A 50 -9.27 -0.60 2.39
C GLY A 50 -8.09 -0.01 3.15
N ILE A 51 -8.24 0.18 4.45
CA ILE A 51 -7.19 0.70 5.32
C ILE A 51 -6.03 -0.31 5.40
N ILE A 52 -6.33 -1.59 5.56
CA ILE A 52 -5.32 -2.66 5.59
C ILE A 52 -4.49 -2.64 4.31
N GLU A 53 -5.14 -2.53 3.16
CA GLU A 53 -4.44 -2.44 1.86
C GLU A 53 -3.57 -1.19 1.79
N CYS A 54 -4.07 -0.06 2.26
CA CYS A 54 -3.31 1.18 2.31
C CYS A 54 -2.02 1.01 3.12
N LEU A 55 -2.14 0.47 4.33
CA LEU A 55 -0.99 0.26 5.22
C LEU A 55 0.01 -0.73 4.61
N LYS A 56 -0.49 -1.82 4.04
CA LYS A 56 0.35 -2.82 3.37
C LYS A 56 1.13 -2.18 2.23
N ASN A 57 0.49 -1.35 1.43
CA ASN A 57 1.12 -0.69 0.28
C ASN A 57 2.23 0.27 0.70
N THR A 58 2.21 0.77 1.93
CA THR A 58 3.30 1.60 2.46
C THR A 58 4.47 0.79 3.01
N GLY A 59 4.33 -0.54 3.02
CA GLY A 59 5.36 -1.44 3.54
C GLY A 59 5.23 -1.77 5.01
N MET A 60 4.09 -1.48 5.63
CA MET A 60 3.88 -1.85 7.03
C MET A 60 3.89 -3.38 7.18
N PRO A 61 4.67 -3.93 8.14
CA PRO A 61 4.67 -5.38 8.38
C PRO A 61 3.30 -5.88 8.80
N ILE A 62 2.99 -7.11 8.41
CA ILE A 62 1.70 -7.75 8.72
C ILE A 62 1.42 -7.76 10.23
N LYS A 63 2.44 -8.01 11.06
CA LYS A 63 2.26 -8.01 12.51
C LYS A 63 1.78 -6.67 13.06
N ASP A 64 2.22 -5.57 12.45
CA ASP A 64 1.84 -4.22 12.87
C ASP A 64 0.43 -3.89 12.40
N ILE A 65 0.06 -4.35 11.20
CA ILE A 65 -1.30 -4.21 10.68
C ILE A 65 -2.26 -5.00 11.57
N LYS A 66 -1.86 -6.19 11.97
CA LYS A 66 -2.65 -7.02 12.91
C LYS A 66 -2.86 -6.28 14.23
N GLN A 67 -1.83 -5.65 14.77
CA GLN A 67 -1.94 -4.88 16.01
C GLN A 67 -2.97 -3.76 15.86
N PHE A 68 -2.96 -3.06 14.71
CA PHE A 68 -3.95 -2.04 14.42
C PHE A 68 -5.36 -2.61 14.43
N SER A 69 -5.57 -3.76 13.78
CA SER A 69 -6.88 -4.43 13.77
C SER A 69 -7.34 -4.79 15.17
N ILE A 70 -6.43 -5.28 16.02
CA ILE A 70 -6.72 -5.61 17.41
C ILE A 70 -7.13 -4.36 18.18
N TRP A 71 -6.40 -3.26 18.01
CA TRP A 71 -6.74 -1.99 18.65
C TRP A 71 -8.13 -1.50 18.24
N CYS A 72 -8.48 -1.63 16.96
CA CYS A 72 -9.82 -1.27 16.48
C CYS A 72 -10.90 -2.09 17.17
N ALA A 73 -10.67 -3.39 17.36
CA ALA A 73 -11.60 -4.28 18.03
C ALA A 73 -11.76 -3.95 19.52
N GLU A 74 -10.70 -3.45 20.16
CA GLU A 74 -10.73 -3.03 21.56
C GLU A 74 -11.51 -1.72 21.78
N GLY A 75 -11.65 -0.92 20.71
CA GLY A 75 -12.46 0.29 20.75
C GLY A 75 -11.73 1.54 21.23
N ASP A 76 -12.49 2.47 21.81
CA ASP A 76 -12.02 3.84 22.10
C ASP A 76 -10.82 3.92 23.04
N ALA A 77 -10.60 2.90 23.87
CA ALA A 77 -9.46 2.86 24.78
C ALA A 77 -8.11 2.89 24.03
N THR A 78 -8.11 2.55 22.73
CA THR A 78 -6.88 2.48 21.92
C THR A 78 -6.74 3.63 20.91
N LEU A 79 -7.55 4.67 21.02
CA LEU A 79 -7.51 5.80 20.08
C LEU A 79 -6.13 6.45 20.00
N GLN A 80 -5.48 6.63 21.15
CA GLN A 80 -4.15 7.26 21.16
C GLN A 80 -3.12 6.40 20.41
N GLN A 81 -3.11 5.10 20.67
CA GLN A 81 -2.18 4.18 20.00
C GLN A 81 -2.39 4.19 18.48
N ARG A 82 -3.65 4.19 18.05
CA ARG A 82 -3.99 4.23 16.62
C ARG A 82 -3.55 5.54 15.98
N TYR A 83 -3.78 6.66 16.66
CA TYR A 83 -3.37 7.97 16.17
C TYR A 83 -1.84 8.05 16.03
N ASP A 84 -1.12 7.64 17.07
CA ASP A 84 0.35 7.65 17.06
C ASP A 84 0.90 6.78 15.94
N MET A 85 0.29 5.64 15.69
CA MET A 85 0.70 4.74 14.61
C MET A 85 0.56 5.41 13.25
N PHE A 86 -0.55 6.10 13.02
CA PHE A 86 -0.77 6.81 11.75
C PHE A 86 0.15 8.00 11.59
N LEU A 87 0.47 8.73 12.66
CA LEU A 87 1.45 9.82 12.61
C LEU A 87 2.83 9.30 12.19
N GLU A 88 3.24 8.20 12.79
CA GLU A 88 4.52 7.57 12.45
C GLU A 88 4.52 7.09 10.99
N ARG A 89 3.43 6.44 10.55
CA ARG A 89 3.32 5.97 9.17
C ARG A 89 3.32 7.11 8.18
N LYS A 90 2.69 8.23 8.52
CA LYS A 90 2.72 9.44 7.70
C LYS A 90 4.15 9.91 7.44
N GLN A 91 4.98 9.94 8.48
CA GLN A 91 6.39 10.33 8.33
C GLN A 91 7.15 9.37 7.42
N ILE A 92 6.90 8.07 7.57
CA ILE A 92 7.54 7.05 6.73
C ILE A 92 7.14 7.25 5.27
N VAL A 93 5.86 7.48 5.00
CA VAL A 93 5.37 7.72 3.65
C VAL A 93 5.96 9.00 3.05
N GLU A 94 6.05 10.07 3.84
CA GLU A 94 6.66 11.32 3.39
C GLU A 94 8.12 11.09 2.95
N THR A 95 8.86 10.29 3.71
CA THR A 95 10.24 9.92 3.36
C THR A 95 10.28 9.09 2.07
N GLN A 96 9.36 8.11 1.93
CA GLN A 96 9.26 7.30 0.72
C GLN A 96 8.97 8.17 -0.51
N MET A 97 8.08 9.13 -0.37
CA MET A 97 7.74 10.05 -1.46
C MET A 97 8.94 10.92 -1.85
N ALA A 98 9.66 11.44 -0.87
CA ALA A 98 10.85 12.25 -1.13
C ALA A 98 11.94 11.46 -1.86
N GLU A 99 12.14 10.20 -1.47
CA GLU A 99 13.11 9.33 -2.14
C GLU A 99 12.70 8.98 -3.56
N LEU A 100 11.41 8.72 -3.78
CA LEU A 100 10.88 8.45 -5.11
C LEU A 100 11.00 9.68 -6.00
N GLU A 101 10.77 10.87 -5.46
CA GLU A 101 10.92 12.13 -6.19
C GLU A 101 12.36 12.32 -6.65
N LYS A 102 13.31 11.99 -5.79
CA LYS A 102 14.74 12.02 -6.11
C LYS A 102 15.07 11.07 -7.27
N SER A 103 14.55 9.84 -7.19
CA SER A 103 14.72 8.85 -8.25
C SER A 103 14.09 9.32 -9.55
N MET A 104 12.93 9.97 -9.48
CA MET A 104 12.23 10.49 -10.65
C MET A 104 13.09 11.50 -11.40
N LYS A 105 13.77 12.39 -10.69
CA LYS A 105 14.66 13.38 -11.30
C LYS A 105 15.79 12.70 -12.07
N THR A 106 16.37 11.65 -11.50
CA THR A 106 17.41 10.87 -12.15
C THR A 106 16.86 10.21 -13.42
N ILE A 107 15.68 9.60 -13.33
CA ILE A 107 15.02 8.94 -14.46
C ILE A 107 14.71 9.94 -15.56
N GLU A 108 14.15 11.10 -15.21
CA GLU A 108 13.83 12.16 -16.19
C GLU A 108 15.09 12.63 -16.89
N HIS A 109 16.19 12.79 -16.14
CA HIS A 109 17.48 13.17 -16.73
C HIS A 109 17.94 12.12 -17.74
N LYS A 110 17.81 10.83 -17.42
CA LYS A 110 18.17 9.74 -18.34
C LYS A 110 17.24 9.69 -19.55
N CYS A 111 15.98 10.01 -19.39
CA CYS A 111 15.05 10.10 -20.52
C CYS A 111 15.52 11.16 -21.50
N GLN A 112 15.94 12.32 -21.03
CA GLN A 112 16.47 13.38 -21.90
C GLN A 112 17.82 12.96 -22.52
N TYR A 113 18.66 12.35 -21.73
CA TYR A 113 19.96 11.85 -22.19
C TYR A 113 19.80 10.91 -23.38
N TYR A 114 18.95 9.90 -23.26
CA TYR A 114 18.77 8.91 -24.33
C TYR A 114 17.96 9.45 -25.50
N LYS A 115 17.05 10.38 -25.25
CA LYS A 115 16.33 11.05 -26.34
C LYS A 115 17.31 11.76 -27.27
N LYS A 116 18.25 12.51 -26.70
CA LYS A 116 19.29 13.22 -27.47
C LYS A 116 20.23 12.23 -28.18
N ALA A 117 20.61 11.16 -27.48
CA ALA A 117 21.47 10.13 -28.07
C ALA A 117 20.80 9.44 -29.26
N LEU A 118 19.49 9.16 -29.16
CA LEU A 118 18.70 8.58 -30.24
C LEU A 118 18.66 9.51 -31.45
N GLU A 119 18.44 10.79 -31.23
CA GLU A 119 18.39 11.80 -32.29
C GLU A 119 19.74 11.91 -33.02
N ALA A 120 20.82 11.80 -32.26
CA ALA A 120 22.19 11.84 -32.82
C ALA A 120 22.68 10.50 -33.34
N GLY A 121 21.99 9.40 -32.99
CA GLY A 121 22.41 8.04 -33.37
C GLY A 121 23.57 7.51 -32.54
N THR A 122 23.98 8.21 -31.48
CA THR A 122 25.11 7.80 -30.64
C THR A 122 25.09 8.56 -29.29
N GLU A 123 25.59 7.92 -28.24
CA GLU A 123 25.85 8.55 -26.94
C GLU A 123 27.06 9.46 -26.94
N SER A 124 27.92 9.36 -27.96
CA SER A 124 29.19 10.08 -27.95
C SER A 124 29.04 11.60 -27.90
N ILE A 125 27.87 12.14 -28.27
CA ILE A 125 27.57 13.57 -28.16
C ILE A 125 27.70 14.07 -26.72
N HIS A 126 27.37 13.22 -25.74
CA HIS A 126 27.45 13.57 -24.33
C HIS A 126 28.92 13.59 -23.84
N LYS A 127 29.72 12.69 -24.35
CA LYS A 127 31.16 12.65 -24.05
C LYS A 127 31.89 13.87 -24.60
N GLN A 128 31.54 14.29 -25.81
CA GLN A 128 32.11 15.49 -26.43
C GLN A 128 31.78 16.74 -25.63
N ALA A 129 30.51 16.86 -25.20
CA ALA A 129 30.08 17.99 -24.37
C ALA A 129 30.81 18.03 -23.04
N ALA A 130 31.00 16.88 -22.39
CA ALA A 130 31.73 16.77 -21.13
C ALA A 130 33.22 17.12 -21.29
N ALA A 131 33.83 16.69 -22.41
CA ALA A 131 35.24 16.95 -22.68
C ALA A 131 35.53 18.44 -22.93
N ARG A 132 34.53 19.21 -23.32
CA ARG A 132 34.66 20.66 -23.57
C ARG A 132 34.67 21.49 -22.30
N LYS A 133 34.34 20.90 -21.19
CA LYS A 133 34.43 21.57 -19.89
C LYS A 133 35.82 21.51 -19.33
#